data_8e1eadbb7bf771d7865266e080ee8c4a
#
_entry.id   8e1eadbb7bf771d7865266e080ee8c4a
#
_cell.length_a   1.000
_cell.length_b   1.000
_cell.length_c   1.000
_cell.angle_alpha   90.00
_cell.angle_beta   90.00
_cell.angle_gamma   90.00
#
_symmetry.space_group_name_H-M   'P 1'
#
loop_
_entity.id
_entity.type
_entity.pdbx_description
1 polymer ?
#
loop_
_entity_poly.entity_id
_entity_poly.type
_entity_poly.pdbx_seq_one_letter_code
_entity_poly.pdbx_strand_id
1 'polypeptide(L)'
;MLFQKEIDESEVWDVVVCGGGPAGIGAACAAAREGAETLLLELSGCLGGVSSNCELPFWLGGMKNGKAINGGIFGELVHWQKEQYGRKTPAEKYRLEMLALRDEIICRSDDLKLFFDRLLRTAGVKCRFFTRVVDAVRKDNRITHAIVADKAGIHAVRGRFFIDCTGDADLTSFAGFATYREKICAPVSVIWQVEGIQLEQFRQYFVQGADRRFRKLIREQRAAGNWPWPDPILSMFPLWEAGAMLVNGGMAQVNLDGCSPADLSSAMQTGREMIDHILNRIMRPLIPGMRNAFVRKTAAFPGVRETRKIVGKCRLTEEMLLSGATPEKIAALSSYHFDLGRPERQTDGSFLCEQPKRDKRELPGMAMIPLGCLEVAEAANLMAAGRCIDAEGQALGPVRVMAPCMAMGEAAGREAARCLIANRS
;
A
#
# COMPACT_ATOMS: atom_id res chain seq x y z
N MET A 1 11.17 -31.37 -14.46
CA MET A 1 11.30 -30.75 -15.79
C MET A 1 12.35 -29.66 -15.65
N LEU A 2 13.39 -29.66 -16.48
CA LEU A 2 14.41 -28.59 -16.54
C LEU A 2 14.07 -27.69 -17.72
N PHE A 3 13.97 -26.37 -17.50
CA PHE A 3 13.85 -25.36 -18.55
C PHE A 3 15.16 -24.54 -18.55
N GLN A 4 15.82 -24.46 -19.68
CA GLN A 4 17.07 -23.71 -19.83
C GLN A 4 16.96 -22.78 -21.03
N LYS A 5 17.30 -21.52 -20.85
CA LYS A 5 17.32 -20.49 -21.88
C LYS A 5 18.54 -19.60 -21.68
N GLU A 6 19.24 -19.29 -22.74
CA GLU A 6 20.22 -18.19 -22.73
C GLU A 6 19.47 -16.87 -22.66
N ILE A 7 19.87 -16.01 -21.75
CA ILE A 7 19.24 -14.72 -21.50
C ILE A 7 20.28 -13.65 -21.82
N ASP A 8 19.90 -12.70 -22.67
CA ASP A 8 20.75 -11.56 -22.99
C ASP A 8 20.94 -10.71 -21.74
N GLU A 9 22.21 -10.45 -21.42
CA GLU A 9 22.58 -9.52 -20.37
C GLU A 9 22.44 -8.10 -20.92
N SER A 10 21.45 -7.37 -20.42
CA SER A 10 21.22 -6.00 -20.82
C SER A 10 22.04 -5.00 -19.97
N GLU A 11 21.81 -3.74 -20.18
CA GLU A 11 22.41 -2.59 -19.53
C GLU A 11 22.73 -2.76 -18.04
N VAL A 12 23.80 -2.16 -17.57
CA VAL A 12 24.20 -2.13 -16.16
C VAL A 12 23.67 -0.86 -15.50
N TRP A 13 22.95 -1.00 -14.40
CA TRP A 13 22.41 0.11 -13.63
C TRP A 13 23.10 0.27 -12.28
N ASP A 14 23.25 1.49 -11.82
CA ASP A 14 23.73 1.74 -10.47
C ASP A 14 22.73 1.23 -9.45
N VAL A 15 21.44 1.61 -9.60
CA VAL A 15 20.34 1.17 -8.72
C VAL A 15 19.18 0.61 -9.53
N VAL A 16 18.74 -0.59 -9.16
CA VAL A 16 17.54 -1.23 -9.70
C VAL A 16 16.47 -1.27 -8.61
N VAL A 17 15.34 -0.60 -8.85
CA VAL A 17 14.19 -0.58 -7.96
C VAL A 17 13.11 -1.50 -8.50
N CYS A 18 12.69 -2.49 -7.72
CA CYS A 18 11.69 -3.48 -8.11
C CYS A 18 10.33 -3.15 -7.48
N GLY A 19 9.39 -2.66 -8.27
CA GLY A 19 8.05 -2.22 -7.89
C GLY A 19 7.89 -0.70 -7.89
N GLY A 20 6.87 -0.20 -8.60
CA GLY A 20 6.53 1.22 -8.77
C GLY A 20 5.45 1.74 -7.82
N GLY A 21 5.28 1.11 -6.66
CA GLY A 21 4.41 1.61 -5.58
C GLY A 21 5.01 2.84 -4.87
N PRO A 22 4.34 3.36 -3.81
CA PRO A 22 4.84 4.54 -3.08
C PRO A 22 6.30 4.43 -2.66
N ALA A 23 6.72 3.28 -2.14
CA ALA A 23 8.11 3.05 -1.74
C ALA A 23 9.07 3.09 -2.94
N GLY A 24 8.71 2.45 -4.06
CA GLY A 24 9.56 2.43 -5.25
C GLY A 24 9.72 3.81 -5.90
N ILE A 25 8.66 4.61 -5.91
CA ILE A 25 8.71 6.00 -6.37
C ILE A 25 9.70 6.79 -5.51
N GLY A 26 9.59 6.69 -4.18
CA GLY A 26 10.52 7.32 -3.25
C GLY A 26 11.95 6.88 -3.47
N ALA A 27 12.18 5.56 -3.59
CA ALA A 27 13.50 4.98 -3.76
C ALA A 27 14.16 5.40 -5.08
N ALA A 28 13.43 5.31 -6.19
CA ALA A 28 13.97 5.63 -7.50
C ALA A 28 14.28 7.12 -7.65
N CYS A 29 13.36 8.01 -7.21
CA CYS A 29 13.60 9.45 -7.23
C CYS A 29 14.82 9.83 -6.38
N ALA A 30 14.93 9.28 -5.18
CA ALA A 30 16.02 9.62 -4.29
C ALA A 30 17.37 9.12 -4.83
N ALA A 31 17.46 7.89 -5.30
CA ALA A 31 18.70 7.35 -5.87
C ALA A 31 19.16 8.17 -7.10
N ALA A 32 18.24 8.49 -8.01
CA ALA A 32 18.57 9.28 -9.19
C ALA A 32 19.00 10.72 -8.86
N ARG A 33 18.35 11.37 -7.89
CA ARG A 33 18.72 12.71 -7.41
C ARG A 33 20.08 12.76 -6.72
N GLU A 34 20.55 11.66 -6.14
CA GLU A 34 21.91 11.50 -5.59
C GLU A 34 22.93 11.11 -6.70
N GLY A 35 22.52 11.12 -7.97
CA GLY A 35 23.40 10.90 -9.14
C GLY A 35 23.58 9.44 -9.57
N ALA A 36 22.78 8.50 -9.06
CA ALA A 36 22.84 7.10 -9.50
C ALA A 36 22.02 6.89 -10.78
N GLU A 37 22.57 6.17 -11.77
CA GLU A 37 21.79 5.68 -12.91
C GLU A 37 20.73 4.67 -12.42
N THR A 38 19.47 5.09 -12.45
CA THR A 38 18.39 4.36 -11.76
C THR A 38 17.35 3.83 -12.74
N LEU A 39 17.08 2.52 -12.65
CA LEU A 39 15.99 1.83 -13.31
C LEU A 39 14.90 1.43 -12.30
N LEU A 40 13.65 1.75 -12.62
CA LEU A 40 12.48 1.26 -11.90
C LEU A 40 11.71 0.26 -12.78
N LEU A 41 11.42 -0.91 -12.22
CA LEU A 41 10.67 -2.00 -12.84
C LEU A 41 9.27 -2.06 -12.22
N GLU A 42 8.22 -1.96 -13.04
CA GLU A 42 6.82 -2.00 -12.58
C GLU A 42 6.01 -2.99 -13.41
N LEU A 43 5.28 -3.87 -12.73
CA LEU A 43 4.50 -4.92 -13.37
C LEU A 43 3.24 -4.40 -14.07
N SER A 44 2.68 -3.28 -13.60
CA SER A 44 1.49 -2.64 -14.19
C SER A 44 1.85 -1.56 -15.20
N GLY A 45 0.85 -0.93 -15.81
CA GLY A 45 1.01 0.17 -16.75
C GLY A 45 1.05 1.55 -16.09
N CYS A 46 1.17 1.65 -14.76
CA CYS A 46 1.21 2.92 -14.06
C CYS A 46 1.93 2.83 -12.72
N LEU A 47 2.46 3.97 -12.27
CA LEU A 47 3.04 4.14 -10.93
C LEU A 47 1.96 4.35 -9.87
N GLY A 48 2.34 4.20 -8.59
CA GLY A 48 1.51 4.49 -7.43
C GLY A 48 1.00 3.26 -6.68
N GLY A 49 1.11 2.06 -7.27
CA GLY A 49 0.70 0.81 -6.60
C GLY A 49 -0.71 0.87 -6.05
N VAL A 50 -0.87 0.83 -4.73
CA VAL A 50 -2.18 0.85 -4.05
C VAL A 50 -2.99 2.12 -4.38
N SER A 51 -2.34 3.28 -4.53
CA SER A 51 -3.05 4.52 -4.87
C SER A 51 -3.64 4.54 -6.27
N SER A 52 -3.06 3.79 -7.19
CA SER A 52 -3.47 3.76 -8.61
C SER A 52 -4.18 2.46 -8.97
N ASN A 53 -3.56 1.31 -8.70
CA ASN A 53 -4.07 -0.01 -9.11
C ASN A 53 -5.18 -0.54 -8.18
N CYS A 54 -5.13 -0.17 -6.89
CA CYS A 54 -6.18 -0.52 -5.93
C CYS A 54 -7.17 0.63 -5.68
N GLU A 55 -7.08 1.74 -6.41
CA GLU A 55 -8.00 2.88 -6.33
C GLU A 55 -8.14 3.49 -4.92
N LEU A 56 -7.10 3.42 -4.09
CA LEU A 56 -7.11 3.97 -2.74
C LEU A 56 -6.51 5.39 -2.74
N PRO A 57 -7.33 6.46 -2.66
CA PRO A 57 -6.86 7.83 -2.85
C PRO A 57 -6.22 8.45 -1.59
N PHE A 58 -6.18 7.75 -0.45
CA PHE A 58 -5.83 8.30 0.85
C PHE A 58 -4.37 8.05 1.20
N TRP A 59 -3.60 9.10 1.36
CA TRP A 59 -2.21 9.07 1.81
C TRP A 59 -2.15 9.33 3.32
N LEU A 60 -2.34 8.25 4.07
CA LEU A 60 -2.42 8.26 5.54
C LEU A 60 -1.01 8.28 6.16
N GLY A 61 -0.92 8.78 7.40
CA GLY A 61 0.27 8.68 8.25
C GLY A 61 1.42 9.60 7.88
N GLY A 62 1.23 10.51 6.94
CA GLY A 62 2.27 11.44 6.50
C GLY A 62 2.12 12.87 7.00
N MET A 63 1.01 13.18 7.65
CA MET A 63 0.67 14.53 8.10
C MET A 63 0.46 14.59 9.61
N LYS A 64 0.80 15.71 10.22
CA LYS A 64 0.45 16.04 11.60
C LYS A 64 0.24 17.56 11.71
N ASN A 65 -0.90 17.98 12.27
CA ASN A 65 -1.27 19.39 12.42
C ASN A 65 -1.16 20.19 11.10
N GLY A 66 -1.63 19.60 9.99
CA GLY A 66 -1.63 20.21 8.65
C GLY A 66 -0.27 20.30 7.97
N LYS A 67 0.78 19.72 8.55
CA LYS A 67 2.15 19.71 8.00
C LYS A 67 2.59 18.31 7.65
N ALA A 68 3.35 18.17 6.55
CA ALA A 68 4.03 16.92 6.22
C ALA A 68 5.10 16.63 7.29
N ILE A 69 5.08 15.41 7.84
CA ILE A 69 6.08 14.98 8.85
C ILE A 69 7.31 14.36 8.21
N ASN A 70 7.17 13.85 6.99
CA ASN A 70 8.28 13.50 6.12
C ASN A 70 8.35 14.58 5.02
N GLY A 71 9.50 15.21 4.90
CA GLY A 71 9.78 16.15 3.81
C GLY A 71 10.01 15.44 2.48
N GLY A 72 10.94 15.95 1.67
CA GLY A 72 11.43 15.30 0.46
C GLY A 72 10.30 15.01 -0.54
N ILE A 73 10.30 13.81 -1.09
CA ILE A 73 9.39 13.38 -2.18
C ILE A 73 7.93 13.39 -1.73
N PHE A 74 7.64 12.97 -0.49
CA PHE A 74 6.28 13.08 0.05
C PHE A 74 5.86 14.55 0.23
N GLY A 75 6.78 15.42 0.64
CA GLY A 75 6.53 16.88 0.72
C GLY A 75 6.15 17.48 -0.63
N GLU A 76 6.78 17.03 -1.73
CA GLU A 76 6.44 17.46 -3.10
C GLU A 76 5.02 17.01 -3.48
N LEU A 77 4.62 15.78 -3.14
CA LEU A 77 3.25 15.32 -3.34
C LEU A 77 2.25 16.18 -2.57
N VAL A 78 2.55 16.53 -1.31
CA VAL A 78 1.70 17.41 -0.49
C VAL A 78 1.57 18.79 -1.11
N HIS A 79 2.68 19.36 -1.59
CA HIS A 79 2.68 20.65 -2.26
C HIS A 79 1.85 20.63 -3.54
N TRP A 80 2.11 19.68 -4.42
CA TRP A 80 1.35 19.47 -5.64
C TRP A 80 -0.16 19.28 -5.39
N GLN A 81 -0.51 18.48 -4.39
CA GLN A 81 -1.91 18.25 -4.03
C GLN A 81 -2.61 19.57 -3.60
N LYS A 82 -1.91 20.40 -2.83
CA LYS A 82 -2.44 21.71 -2.41
C LYS A 82 -2.61 22.67 -3.59
N GLU A 83 -1.72 22.65 -4.54
CA GLU A 83 -1.84 23.45 -5.77
C GLU A 83 -2.97 22.97 -6.67
N GLN A 84 -3.05 21.64 -6.86
CA GLN A 84 -4.04 21.02 -7.74
C GLN A 84 -5.48 21.13 -7.22
N TYR A 85 -5.68 20.95 -5.94
CA TYR A 85 -7.03 20.86 -5.35
C TYR A 85 -7.37 21.97 -4.34
N GLY A 86 -6.42 22.81 -4.00
CA GLY A 86 -6.52 23.75 -2.91
C GLY A 86 -6.49 23.07 -1.54
N ARG A 87 -7.02 23.78 -0.53
CA ARG A 87 -6.99 23.27 0.86
C ARG A 87 -8.21 22.45 1.25
N LYS A 88 -9.21 22.34 0.37
CA LYS A 88 -10.47 21.66 0.67
C LYS A 88 -10.34 20.14 0.41
N THR A 89 -10.85 19.36 1.33
CA THR A 89 -11.04 17.91 1.15
C THR A 89 -12.39 17.63 0.49
N PRO A 90 -12.61 16.44 -0.10
CA PRO A 90 -13.94 16.05 -0.56
C PRO A 90 -15.00 16.13 0.54
N ALA A 91 -14.69 15.74 1.77
CA ALA A 91 -15.61 15.81 2.90
C ALA A 91 -16.03 17.25 3.20
N GLU A 92 -15.10 18.21 3.19
CA GLU A 92 -15.41 19.64 3.38
C GLU A 92 -16.23 20.19 2.21
N LYS A 93 -15.84 19.84 0.99
CA LYS A 93 -16.54 20.28 -0.23
C LYS A 93 -18.00 19.86 -0.22
N TYR A 94 -18.30 18.64 0.22
CA TYR A 94 -19.66 18.11 0.23
C TYR A 94 -20.37 18.25 1.60
N ARG A 95 -19.73 18.92 2.58
CA ARG A 95 -20.23 19.07 3.95
C ARG A 95 -20.67 17.74 4.58
N LEU A 96 -20.02 16.67 4.17
CA LEU A 96 -20.16 15.38 4.82
C LEU A 96 -19.17 15.41 6.00
N GLU A 97 -19.68 15.45 7.22
CA GLU A 97 -18.87 15.30 8.43
C GLU A 97 -18.31 13.86 8.53
N MET A 98 -17.80 13.37 7.42
CA MET A 98 -17.25 12.05 7.32
C MET A 98 -15.77 12.14 7.65
N LEU A 99 -15.42 11.54 8.75
CA LEU A 99 -14.09 11.10 9.12
C LEU A 99 -13.13 12.17 9.64
N ALA A 100 -12.41 11.74 10.64
CA ALA A 100 -11.21 12.38 11.15
C ALA A 100 -10.03 12.37 10.15
N LEU A 101 -10.28 12.62 8.85
CA LEU A 101 -9.26 12.74 7.81
C LEU A 101 -8.76 14.18 7.67
N ARG A 102 -8.80 14.97 8.75
CA ARG A 102 -8.45 16.39 8.73
C ARG A 102 -7.01 16.66 8.32
N ASP A 103 -6.12 15.72 8.56
CA ASP A 103 -4.68 15.83 8.28
C ASP A 103 -4.22 14.91 7.13
N GLU A 104 -5.13 14.40 6.29
CA GLU A 104 -4.75 13.44 5.27
C GLU A 104 -4.73 14.03 3.87
N ILE A 105 -3.88 13.49 3.03
CA ILE A 105 -3.80 13.86 1.61
C ILE A 105 -4.72 12.93 0.82
N ILE A 106 -5.59 13.54 0.02
CA ILE A 106 -6.53 12.82 -0.84
C ILE A 106 -6.32 13.29 -2.28
N CYS A 107 -6.08 12.35 -3.18
CA CYS A 107 -5.83 12.63 -4.59
C CYS A 107 -6.66 11.70 -5.48
N ARG A 108 -7.01 12.15 -6.69
CA ARG A 108 -7.56 11.24 -7.70
C ARG A 108 -6.47 10.31 -8.21
N SER A 109 -6.80 9.03 -8.38
CA SER A 109 -5.83 8.02 -8.85
C SER A 109 -5.21 8.39 -10.20
N ASP A 110 -6.01 8.92 -11.14
CA ASP A 110 -5.51 9.26 -12.47
C ASP A 110 -4.60 10.50 -12.48
N ASP A 111 -4.89 11.49 -11.63
CA ASP A 111 -4.01 12.65 -11.46
C ASP A 111 -2.67 12.24 -10.85
N LEU A 112 -2.68 11.28 -9.91
CA LEU A 112 -1.46 10.72 -9.32
C LEU A 112 -0.58 10.00 -10.35
N LYS A 113 -1.16 9.24 -11.27
CA LYS A 113 -0.40 8.56 -12.33
C LYS A 113 0.44 9.56 -13.11
N LEU A 114 -0.19 10.64 -13.58
CA LEU A 114 0.50 11.71 -14.33
C LEU A 114 1.54 12.44 -13.46
N PHE A 115 1.22 12.71 -12.20
CA PHE A 115 2.16 13.33 -11.27
C PHE A 115 3.42 12.48 -11.09
N PHE A 116 3.27 11.20 -10.86
CA PHE A 116 4.41 10.29 -10.66
C PHE A 116 5.24 10.10 -11.92
N ASP A 117 4.61 10.01 -13.10
CA ASP A 117 5.33 9.96 -14.38
C ASP A 117 6.22 11.19 -14.59
N ARG A 118 5.70 12.38 -14.27
CA ARG A 118 6.45 13.63 -14.35
C ARG A 118 7.57 13.67 -13.30
N LEU A 119 7.28 13.29 -12.08
CA LEU A 119 8.24 13.29 -10.97
C LEU A 119 9.45 12.41 -11.29
N LEU A 120 9.24 11.16 -11.73
CA LEU A 120 10.33 10.26 -12.04
C LEU A 120 11.12 10.70 -13.28
N ARG A 121 10.42 11.18 -14.31
CA ARG A 121 11.09 11.72 -15.51
C ARG A 121 11.98 12.91 -15.18
N THR A 122 11.49 13.85 -14.36
CA THR A 122 12.27 15.01 -13.91
C THR A 122 13.47 14.61 -13.05
N ALA A 123 13.35 13.55 -12.27
CA ALA A 123 14.47 12.99 -11.51
C ALA A 123 15.48 12.20 -12.37
N GLY A 124 15.19 11.96 -13.65
CA GLY A 124 16.07 11.19 -14.52
C GLY A 124 15.95 9.67 -14.41
N VAL A 125 14.91 9.18 -13.74
CA VAL A 125 14.66 7.74 -13.58
C VAL A 125 14.19 7.13 -14.89
N LYS A 126 14.75 5.97 -15.26
CA LYS A 126 14.21 5.12 -16.32
C LYS A 126 13.16 4.20 -15.74
N CYS A 127 11.95 4.18 -16.32
CA CYS A 127 10.86 3.30 -15.91
C CYS A 127 10.58 2.26 -17.00
N ARG A 128 10.43 0.99 -16.58
CA ARG A 128 9.92 -0.09 -17.44
C ARG A 128 8.62 -0.60 -16.84
N PHE A 129 7.52 -0.26 -17.49
CA PHE A 129 6.19 -0.78 -17.19
C PHE A 129 5.99 -2.17 -17.80
N PHE A 130 4.94 -2.87 -17.37
CA PHE A 130 4.62 -4.23 -17.83
C PHE A 130 5.79 -5.20 -17.70
N THR A 131 6.66 -4.94 -16.70
CA THR A 131 7.89 -5.70 -16.46
C THR A 131 7.85 -6.26 -15.05
N ARG A 132 7.70 -7.58 -14.95
CA ARG A 132 7.61 -8.30 -13.69
C ARG A 132 8.96 -8.92 -13.34
N VAL A 133 9.44 -8.70 -12.11
CA VAL A 133 10.53 -9.48 -11.53
C VAL A 133 10.03 -10.90 -11.27
N VAL A 134 10.73 -11.90 -11.79
CA VAL A 134 10.33 -13.31 -11.72
C VAL A 134 11.37 -14.21 -11.06
N ASP A 135 12.63 -13.74 -10.98
CA ASP A 135 13.72 -14.44 -10.31
C ASP A 135 14.89 -13.48 -10.05
N ALA A 136 15.98 -13.95 -9.44
CA ALA A 136 17.19 -13.20 -9.20
C ALA A 136 18.43 -14.07 -9.30
N VAL A 137 19.55 -13.51 -9.77
CA VAL A 137 20.86 -14.15 -9.73
C VAL A 137 21.64 -13.59 -8.56
N ARG A 138 22.03 -14.45 -7.64
CA ARG A 138 22.83 -14.12 -6.46
C ARG A 138 24.20 -14.81 -6.54
N LYS A 139 25.25 -14.07 -6.18
CA LYS A 139 26.58 -14.59 -5.93
C LYS A 139 26.97 -14.23 -4.50
N ASP A 140 27.20 -15.23 -3.67
CA ASP A 140 27.47 -15.06 -2.24
C ASP A 140 26.34 -14.23 -1.53
N ASN A 141 26.68 -13.08 -0.98
CA ASN A 141 25.75 -12.18 -0.33
C ASN A 141 25.29 -11.01 -1.22
N ARG A 142 25.49 -11.08 -2.53
CA ARG A 142 25.15 -10.00 -3.46
C ARG A 142 24.23 -10.47 -4.58
N ILE A 143 23.18 -9.71 -4.86
CA ILE A 143 22.43 -9.86 -6.11
C ILE A 143 23.24 -9.24 -7.24
N THR A 144 23.35 -9.96 -8.35
CA THR A 144 24.00 -9.47 -9.57
C THR A 144 22.98 -9.05 -10.62
N HIS A 145 21.86 -9.81 -10.74
CA HIS A 145 20.79 -9.54 -11.70
C HIS A 145 19.42 -9.77 -11.09
N ALA A 146 18.46 -8.94 -11.47
CA ALA A 146 17.05 -9.26 -11.40
C ALA A 146 16.64 -9.91 -12.73
N ILE A 147 15.97 -11.05 -12.66
CA ILE A 147 15.38 -11.70 -13.84
C ILE A 147 13.94 -11.16 -13.98
N VAL A 148 13.63 -10.67 -15.15
CA VAL A 148 12.36 -10.04 -15.45
C VAL A 148 11.65 -10.71 -16.62
N ALA A 149 10.32 -10.65 -16.59
CA ALA A 149 9.48 -11.07 -17.71
C ALA A 149 8.65 -9.89 -18.19
N ASP A 150 8.64 -9.66 -19.50
CA ASP A 150 7.85 -8.66 -20.18
C ASP A 150 7.30 -9.18 -21.52
N LYS A 151 6.74 -8.30 -22.36
CA LYS A 151 6.17 -8.69 -23.68
C LYS A 151 7.22 -9.23 -24.64
N ALA A 152 8.49 -8.89 -24.50
CA ALA A 152 9.57 -9.38 -25.35
C ALA A 152 10.17 -10.72 -24.86
N GLY A 153 9.86 -11.12 -23.62
CA GLY A 153 10.31 -12.40 -23.06
C GLY A 153 10.92 -12.27 -21.68
N ILE A 154 11.95 -13.10 -21.42
CA ILE A 154 12.68 -13.11 -20.15
C ILE A 154 14.05 -12.47 -20.40
N HIS A 155 14.42 -11.52 -19.53
CA HIS A 155 15.64 -10.75 -19.60
C HIS A 155 16.34 -10.70 -18.24
N ALA A 156 17.67 -10.49 -18.25
CA ALA A 156 18.45 -10.23 -17.06
C ALA A 156 18.78 -8.73 -16.96
N VAL A 157 18.45 -8.11 -15.85
CA VAL A 157 18.76 -6.71 -15.55
C VAL A 157 19.88 -6.67 -14.52
N ARG A 158 21.07 -6.23 -14.94
CA ARG A 158 22.23 -6.12 -14.07
C ARG A 158 22.18 -4.85 -13.25
N GLY A 159 22.48 -4.95 -11.94
CA GLY A 159 22.50 -3.84 -11.01
C GLY A 159 23.68 -3.91 -10.05
N ARG A 160 24.14 -2.74 -9.61
CA ARG A 160 25.13 -2.65 -8.53
C ARG A 160 24.47 -2.69 -7.15
N PHE A 161 23.30 -2.08 -7.04
CA PHE A 161 22.46 -2.10 -5.84
C PHE A 161 21.00 -2.33 -6.20
N PHE A 162 20.27 -3.03 -5.34
CA PHE A 162 18.87 -3.38 -5.56
C PHE A 162 18.00 -2.89 -4.40
N ILE A 163 16.76 -2.45 -4.72
CA ILE A 163 15.78 -2.07 -3.71
C ILE A 163 14.48 -2.83 -4.00
N ASP A 164 14.11 -3.72 -3.08
CA ASP A 164 12.86 -4.48 -3.16
C ASP A 164 11.69 -3.62 -2.65
N CYS A 165 10.91 -3.10 -3.59
CA CYS A 165 9.69 -2.33 -3.37
C CYS A 165 8.45 -3.06 -3.90
N THR A 166 8.53 -4.39 -4.08
CA THR A 166 7.43 -5.22 -4.59
C THR A 166 6.24 -5.27 -3.62
N GLY A 167 6.50 -4.94 -2.36
CA GLY A 167 5.52 -4.99 -1.27
C GLY A 167 5.34 -6.39 -0.68
N ASP A 168 5.85 -7.41 -1.34
CA ASP A 168 5.74 -8.83 -0.97
C ASP A 168 7.11 -9.50 -0.74
N ALA A 169 8.21 -8.70 -0.73
CA ALA A 169 9.59 -9.16 -0.67
C ALA A 169 9.91 -10.20 -1.78
N ASP A 170 9.40 -9.96 -2.99
CA ASP A 170 9.56 -10.90 -4.10
C ASP A 170 11.02 -11.04 -4.51
N LEU A 171 11.72 -9.92 -4.78
CA LEU A 171 13.14 -9.96 -5.17
C LEU A 171 14.00 -10.60 -4.08
N THR A 172 13.75 -10.25 -2.81
CA THR A 172 14.47 -10.80 -1.65
C THR A 172 14.29 -12.31 -1.57
N SER A 173 13.06 -12.78 -1.74
CA SER A 173 12.70 -14.20 -1.71
C SER A 173 13.31 -14.96 -2.90
N PHE A 174 13.23 -14.39 -4.12
CA PHE A 174 13.80 -15.00 -5.33
C PHE A 174 15.32 -15.11 -5.25
N ALA A 175 15.98 -14.11 -4.63
CA ALA A 175 17.43 -14.18 -4.38
C ALA A 175 17.83 -15.19 -3.29
N GLY A 176 16.86 -15.86 -2.65
CA GLY A 176 17.10 -16.86 -1.60
C GLY A 176 17.58 -16.26 -0.28
N PHE A 177 17.32 -14.97 -0.03
CA PHE A 177 17.50 -14.39 1.30
C PHE A 177 16.31 -14.71 2.20
N ALA A 178 16.56 -14.74 3.50
CA ALA A 178 15.55 -15.10 4.48
C ALA A 178 14.37 -14.11 4.47
N THR A 179 13.16 -14.65 4.42
CA THR A 179 11.90 -13.93 4.57
C THR A 179 11.01 -14.66 5.57
N TYR A 180 10.07 -13.96 6.17
CA TYR A 180 9.06 -14.56 7.03
C TYR A 180 7.67 -13.98 6.77
N ARG A 181 6.65 -14.65 7.24
CA ARG A 181 5.26 -14.17 7.23
C ARG A 181 4.52 -14.60 8.47
N GLU A 182 3.46 -13.90 8.80
CA GLU A 182 2.57 -14.30 9.88
C GLU A 182 1.73 -15.53 9.47
N LYS A 183 1.33 -16.32 10.46
CA LYS A 183 0.46 -17.48 10.23
C LYS A 183 -0.93 -17.07 9.73
N ILE A 184 -1.45 -15.96 10.24
CA ILE A 184 -2.72 -15.37 9.84
C ILE A 184 -2.43 -13.94 9.42
N CYS A 185 -2.53 -13.66 8.12
CA CYS A 185 -2.32 -12.34 7.57
C CYS A 185 -3.58 -11.48 7.68
N ALA A 186 -3.39 -10.17 7.56
CA ALA A 186 -4.49 -9.23 7.49
C ALA A 186 -5.38 -9.50 6.26
N PRO A 187 -6.70 -9.24 6.33
CA PRO A 187 -7.63 -9.55 5.25
C PRO A 187 -7.29 -8.84 3.94
N VAL A 188 -7.60 -9.51 2.84
CA VAL A 188 -7.55 -8.94 1.48
C VAL A 188 -8.91 -8.31 1.17
N SER A 189 -8.92 -7.20 0.43
CA SER A 189 -10.16 -6.54 0.01
C SER A 189 -10.06 -6.01 -1.42
N VAL A 190 -11.21 -5.97 -2.12
CA VAL A 190 -11.31 -5.28 -3.42
C VAL A 190 -12.00 -3.95 -3.18
N ILE A 191 -11.28 -2.85 -3.41
CA ILE A 191 -11.80 -1.49 -3.27
C ILE A 191 -12.59 -1.14 -4.52
N TRP A 192 -13.66 -0.38 -4.37
CA TRP A 192 -14.50 0.04 -5.48
C TRP A 192 -15.09 1.43 -5.26
N GLN A 193 -15.57 2.01 -6.32
CA GLN A 193 -16.22 3.32 -6.30
C GLN A 193 -17.68 3.19 -6.73
N VAL A 194 -18.55 3.86 -6.01
CA VAL A 194 -19.99 3.96 -6.30
C VAL A 194 -20.32 5.40 -6.67
N GLU A 195 -21.20 5.59 -7.65
CA GLU A 195 -21.67 6.88 -8.12
C GLU A 195 -23.21 6.85 -8.30
N GLY A 196 -23.84 7.99 -8.55
CA GLY A 196 -25.29 8.13 -8.67
C GLY A 196 -26.01 8.30 -7.33
N ILE A 197 -25.28 8.72 -6.29
CA ILE A 197 -25.79 8.92 -4.94
C ILE A 197 -26.49 10.29 -4.87
N GLN A 198 -27.75 10.30 -4.42
CA GLN A 198 -28.47 11.52 -4.07
C GLN A 198 -27.94 12.04 -2.73
N LEU A 199 -26.97 12.93 -2.80
CA LEU A 199 -26.16 13.33 -1.64
C LEU A 199 -26.96 13.88 -0.46
N GLU A 200 -28.02 14.67 -0.71
CA GLU A 200 -28.81 15.27 0.38
C GLU A 200 -29.53 14.20 1.22
N GLN A 201 -30.18 13.24 0.56
CA GLN A 201 -30.87 12.14 1.24
C GLN A 201 -29.88 11.23 1.97
N PHE A 202 -28.77 10.91 1.30
CA PHE A 202 -27.69 10.09 1.88
C PHE A 202 -27.09 10.79 3.10
N ARG A 203 -26.78 12.08 3.01
CA ARG A 203 -26.22 12.88 4.08
C ARG A 203 -27.13 12.92 5.31
N GLN A 204 -28.42 13.17 5.12
CA GLN A 204 -29.39 13.17 6.22
C GLN A 204 -29.41 11.82 6.94
N TYR A 205 -29.50 10.73 6.21
CA TYR A 205 -29.44 9.38 6.78
C TYR A 205 -28.11 9.11 7.50
N PHE A 206 -27.00 9.46 6.88
CA PHE A 206 -25.66 9.18 7.37
C PHE A 206 -25.31 9.98 8.64
N VAL A 207 -25.67 11.26 8.68
CA VAL A 207 -25.38 12.14 9.82
C VAL A 207 -26.34 11.89 10.97
N GLN A 208 -27.65 11.75 10.69
CA GLN A 208 -28.66 11.52 11.71
C GLN A 208 -28.59 10.13 12.33
N GLY A 209 -28.17 9.13 11.57
CA GLY A 209 -28.10 7.75 12.02
C GLY A 209 -26.99 7.46 13.04
N ALA A 210 -26.06 8.39 13.27
CA ALA A 210 -24.88 8.25 14.16
C ALA A 210 -24.03 6.98 13.92
N ASP A 211 -24.32 6.20 12.86
CA ASP A 211 -23.66 4.95 12.50
C ASP A 211 -22.87 5.10 11.19
N ARG A 212 -21.80 5.85 11.26
CA ARG A 212 -20.93 6.18 10.11
C ARG A 212 -20.26 4.98 9.44
N ARG A 213 -20.42 3.77 9.99
CA ARG A 213 -19.88 2.52 9.45
C ARG A 213 -20.95 1.47 9.19
N PHE A 214 -22.22 1.87 9.22
CA PHE A 214 -23.39 1.01 8.95
C PHE A 214 -23.45 -0.26 9.83
N ARG A 215 -22.92 -0.21 11.05
CA ARG A 215 -22.85 -1.37 11.96
C ARG A 215 -24.22 -1.93 12.32
N LYS A 216 -25.20 -1.04 12.55
CA LYS A 216 -26.58 -1.44 12.85
C LYS A 216 -27.18 -2.15 11.65
N LEU A 217 -27.10 -1.53 10.48
CA LEU A 217 -27.61 -2.11 9.22
C LEU A 217 -26.96 -3.47 8.95
N ILE A 218 -25.63 -3.59 9.04
CA ILE A 218 -24.91 -4.85 8.80
C ILE A 218 -25.33 -5.93 9.78
N ARG A 219 -25.48 -5.60 11.06
CA ARG A 219 -25.95 -6.56 12.08
C ARG A 219 -27.36 -7.07 11.77
N GLU A 220 -28.27 -6.19 11.34
CA GLU A 220 -29.62 -6.55 10.92
C GLU A 220 -29.58 -7.46 9.68
N GLN A 221 -28.78 -7.10 8.68
CA GLN A 221 -28.63 -7.90 7.46
C GLN A 221 -27.95 -9.25 7.70
N ARG A 222 -27.01 -9.30 8.65
CA ARG A 222 -26.40 -10.57 9.07
C ARG A 222 -27.42 -11.48 9.76
N ALA A 223 -28.24 -10.94 10.65
CA ALA A 223 -29.32 -11.70 11.29
C ALA A 223 -30.39 -12.19 10.28
N ALA A 224 -30.59 -11.46 9.19
CA ALA A 224 -31.49 -11.85 8.09
C ALA A 224 -30.81 -12.79 7.04
N GLY A 225 -29.53 -13.17 7.22
CA GLY A 225 -28.81 -14.04 6.28
C GLY A 225 -28.30 -13.33 5.02
N ASN A 226 -28.44 -12.01 4.92
CA ASN A 226 -28.06 -11.23 3.75
C ASN A 226 -26.61 -10.69 3.79
N TRP A 227 -25.88 -10.92 4.89
CA TRP A 227 -24.48 -10.50 5.06
C TRP A 227 -23.64 -11.67 5.57
N PRO A 228 -23.15 -12.52 4.68
CA PRO A 228 -22.42 -13.75 5.05
C PRO A 228 -20.94 -13.50 5.39
N TRP A 229 -20.43 -12.28 5.17
CA TRP A 229 -19.01 -11.97 5.34
C TRP A 229 -18.68 -11.62 6.80
N PRO A 230 -17.42 -11.88 7.21
CA PRO A 230 -16.97 -11.63 8.59
C PRO A 230 -16.87 -10.16 8.96
N ASP A 231 -16.72 -9.26 7.98
CA ASP A 231 -16.55 -7.82 8.21
C ASP A 231 -17.81 -7.20 8.83
N PRO A 232 -17.74 -6.54 10.00
CA PRO A 232 -18.90 -5.97 10.70
C PRO A 232 -19.23 -4.55 10.24
N ILE A 233 -18.54 -4.01 9.24
CA ILE A 233 -18.68 -2.62 8.82
C ILE A 233 -18.68 -2.45 7.31
N LEU A 234 -19.27 -1.35 6.87
CA LEU A 234 -19.15 -0.83 5.51
C LEU A 234 -18.60 0.60 5.60
N SER A 235 -17.35 0.79 5.19
CA SER A 235 -16.72 2.12 5.22
C SER A 235 -16.85 2.78 3.87
N MET A 236 -17.43 3.98 3.86
CA MET A 236 -17.62 4.79 2.67
C MET A 236 -16.94 6.15 2.83
N PHE A 237 -16.30 6.62 1.79
CA PHE A 237 -15.53 7.86 1.80
C PHE A 237 -15.90 8.71 0.59
N PRO A 238 -16.21 10.02 0.74
CA PRO A 238 -16.55 10.87 -0.38
C PRO A 238 -15.35 11.03 -1.33
N LEU A 239 -15.62 10.95 -2.62
CA LEU A 239 -14.68 11.29 -3.68
C LEU A 239 -14.81 12.77 -4.07
N TRP A 240 -13.97 13.22 -4.99
CA TRP A 240 -13.98 14.60 -5.47
C TRP A 240 -15.24 14.94 -6.28
N GLU A 241 -15.82 13.94 -6.91
CA GLU A 241 -17.06 14.07 -7.68
C GLU A 241 -18.28 14.00 -6.78
N ALA A 242 -19.23 14.92 -7.02
CA ALA A 242 -20.50 14.93 -6.29
C ALA A 242 -21.30 13.65 -6.55
N GLY A 243 -21.76 12.99 -5.50
CA GLY A 243 -22.51 11.74 -5.61
C GLY A 243 -21.67 10.51 -5.89
N ALA A 244 -20.34 10.61 -5.73
CA ALA A 244 -19.43 9.49 -5.83
C ALA A 244 -18.72 9.21 -4.50
N MET A 245 -18.59 7.93 -4.15
CA MET A 245 -17.90 7.48 -2.94
C MET A 245 -16.99 6.29 -3.21
N LEU A 246 -15.89 6.24 -2.49
CA LEU A 246 -15.07 5.04 -2.35
C LEU A 246 -15.70 4.13 -1.30
N VAL A 247 -15.69 2.84 -1.55
CA VAL A 247 -16.08 1.82 -0.58
C VAL A 247 -14.86 0.96 -0.24
N ASN A 248 -14.47 1.00 1.04
CA ASN A 248 -13.37 0.22 1.60
C ASN A 248 -13.83 -0.37 2.93
N GLY A 249 -14.17 -1.62 2.93
CA GLY A 249 -14.78 -2.34 4.06
C GLY A 249 -16.05 -3.06 3.65
N GLY A 250 -16.50 -3.96 4.50
CA GLY A 250 -17.57 -4.90 4.18
C GLY A 250 -17.11 -6.02 3.25
N MET A 251 -15.86 -6.02 2.85
CA MET A 251 -15.31 -6.88 1.80
C MET A 251 -14.01 -7.57 2.24
N ALA A 252 -13.84 -7.73 3.54
CA ALA A 252 -12.69 -8.42 4.08
C ALA A 252 -12.76 -9.92 3.75
N GLN A 253 -11.86 -10.37 2.90
CA GLN A 253 -11.67 -11.78 2.60
C GLN A 253 -10.50 -12.28 3.46
N VAL A 254 -10.78 -13.29 4.25
CA VAL A 254 -9.87 -13.83 5.25
C VAL A 254 -9.24 -15.14 4.79
N ASN A 255 -8.13 -15.51 5.43
CA ASN A 255 -7.43 -16.77 5.17
C ASN A 255 -6.92 -16.91 3.71
N LEU A 256 -6.51 -15.80 3.10
CA LEU A 256 -5.92 -15.76 1.77
C LEU A 256 -4.42 -15.49 1.86
N ASP A 257 -3.66 -16.18 1.04
CA ASP A 257 -2.23 -15.90 0.85
C ASP A 257 -2.04 -14.87 -0.28
N GLY A 258 -1.65 -13.65 0.09
CA GLY A 258 -1.39 -12.58 -0.89
C GLY A 258 -0.20 -12.86 -1.83
N CYS A 259 0.54 -13.96 -1.64
CA CYS A 259 1.58 -14.44 -2.55
C CYS A 259 1.10 -15.60 -3.44
N SER A 260 -0.13 -16.09 -3.25
CA SER A 260 -0.73 -17.17 -4.05
C SER A 260 -1.53 -16.61 -5.22
N PRO A 261 -1.18 -16.91 -6.48
CA PRO A 261 -1.98 -16.48 -7.64
C PRO A 261 -3.41 -17.00 -7.61
N ALA A 262 -3.62 -18.21 -7.08
CA ALA A 262 -4.95 -18.80 -6.94
C ALA A 262 -5.81 -18.00 -5.96
N ASP A 263 -5.24 -17.64 -4.79
CA ASP A 263 -5.94 -16.86 -3.78
C ASP A 263 -6.22 -15.43 -4.25
N LEU A 264 -5.26 -14.80 -4.95
CA LEU A 264 -5.46 -13.48 -5.53
C LEU A 264 -6.55 -13.48 -6.61
N SER A 265 -6.60 -14.52 -7.44
CA SER A 265 -7.65 -14.71 -8.46
C SER A 265 -9.02 -14.88 -7.80
N SER A 266 -9.11 -15.75 -6.79
CA SER A 266 -10.31 -15.93 -5.98
C SER A 266 -10.75 -14.64 -5.31
N ALA A 267 -9.80 -13.89 -4.71
CA ALA A 267 -10.09 -12.60 -4.08
C ALA A 267 -10.74 -11.61 -5.04
N MET A 268 -10.24 -11.53 -6.27
CA MET A 268 -10.78 -10.62 -7.29
C MET A 268 -12.17 -11.05 -7.78
N GLN A 269 -12.41 -12.34 -7.97
CA GLN A 269 -13.69 -12.86 -8.43
C GLN A 269 -14.77 -12.71 -7.34
N THR A 270 -14.50 -13.25 -6.16
CA THR A 270 -15.38 -13.13 -4.99
C THR A 270 -15.61 -11.67 -4.62
N GLY A 271 -14.58 -10.83 -4.69
CA GLY A 271 -14.71 -9.39 -4.42
C GLY A 271 -15.72 -8.71 -5.34
N ARG A 272 -15.75 -9.05 -6.63
CA ARG A 272 -16.75 -8.50 -7.57
C ARG A 272 -18.17 -9.01 -7.29
N GLU A 273 -18.32 -10.28 -6.93
CA GLU A 273 -19.61 -10.83 -6.49
C GLU A 273 -20.12 -10.14 -5.21
N MET A 274 -19.23 -9.91 -4.25
CA MET A 274 -19.55 -9.15 -3.03
C MET A 274 -19.99 -7.73 -3.36
N ILE A 275 -19.33 -7.04 -4.29
CA ILE A 275 -19.69 -5.69 -4.74
C ILE A 275 -21.11 -5.70 -5.32
N ASP A 276 -21.43 -6.63 -6.21
CA ASP A 276 -22.75 -6.74 -6.81
C ASP A 276 -23.82 -6.98 -5.75
N HIS A 277 -23.58 -7.92 -4.82
CA HIS A 277 -24.50 -8.19 -3.72
C HIS A 277 -24.70 -6.97 -2.82
N ILE A 278 -23.63 -6.31 -2.37
CA ILE A 278 -23.68 -5.14 -1.49
C ILE A 278 -24.45 -4.01 -2.18
N LEU A 279 -24.18 -3.74 -3.44
CA LEU A 279 -24.88 -2.68 -4.16
C LEU A 279 -26.37 -3.00 -4.33
N ASN A 280 -26.70 -4.20 -4.80
CA ASN A 280 -28.06 -4.52 -5.23
C ASN A 280 -28.96 -5.00 -4.08
N ARG A 281 -28.41 -5.63 -3.04
CA ARG A 281 -29.21 -6.18 -1.93
C ARG A 281 -29.17 -5.31 -0.67
N ILE A 282 -28.15 -4.47 -0.53
CA ILE A 282 -27.95 -3.65 0.68
C ILE A 282 -28.08 -2.15 0.37
N MET A 283 -27.23 -1.61 -0.52
CA MET A 283 -27.15 -0.16 -0.70
C MET A 283 -28.41 0.41 -1.35
N ARG A 284 -28.78 -0.08 -2.53
CA ARG A 284 -29.93 0.44 -3.30
C ARG A 284 -31.26 0.35 -2.55
N PRO A 285 -31.62 -0.78 -1.94
CA PRO A 285 -32.91 -0.91 -1.26
C PRO A 285 -32.93 -0.34 0.15
N LEU A 286 -31.83 -0.26 0.88
CA LEU A 286 -31.84 -0.02 2.32
C LEU A 286 -31.15 1.30 2.72
N ILE A 287 -30.36 1.92 1.86
CA ILE A 287 -29.67 3.17 2.19
C ILE A 287 -30.34 4.32 1.41
N PRO A 288 -31.00 5.28 2.12
CA PRO A 288 -31.58 6.45 1.49
C PRO A 288 -30.60 7.22 0.61
N GLY A 289 -31.06 7.62 -0.57
CA GLY A 289 -30.22 8.31 -1.57
C GLY A 289 -29.40 7.38 -2.47
N MET A 290 -29.42 6.06 -2.26
CA MET A 290 -28.63 5.12 -3.07
C MET A 290 -29.42 4.31 -4.11
N ARG A 291 -30.71 4.59 -4.28
CA ARG A 291 -31.58 3.84 -5.21
C ARG A 291 -31.03 3.75 -6.62
N ASN A 292 -30.44 4.83 -7.12
CA ASN A 292 -29.89 4.95 -8.46
C ASN A 292 -28.35 4.75 -8.50
N ALA A 293 -27.74 4.33 -7.39
CA ALA A 293 -26.32 4.15 -7.33
C ALA A 293 -25.83 3.00 -8.26
N PHE A 294 -24.66 3.16 -8.83
CA PHE A 294 -24.03 2.16 -9.70
C PHE A 294 -22.54 2.05 -9.42
N VAL A 295 -21.95 0.94 -9.81
CA VAL A 295 -20.48 0.76 -9.74
C VAL A 295 -19.85 1.68 -10.77
N ARG A 296 -19.08 2.66 -10.29
CA ARG A 296 -18.27 3.54 -11.14
C ARG A 296 -16.97 2.86 -11.59
N LYS A 297 -16.28 2.23 -10.65
CA LYS A 297 -14.97 1.61 -10.86
C LYS A 297 -14.71 0.54 -9.82
N THR A 298 -14.01 -0.51 -10.22
CA THR A 298 -13.43 -1.51 -9.31
C THR A 298 -11.92 -1.49 -9.41
N ALA A 299 -11.23 -1.81 -8.34
CA ALA A 299 -9.78 -1.94 -8.34
C ALA A 299 -9.31 -3.02 -9.33
N ALA A 300 -8.21 -2.75 -10.03
CA ALA A 300 -7.57 -3.73 -10.92
C ALA A 300 -6.78 -4.78 -10.14
N PHE A 301 -6.32 -4.44 -8.93
CA PHE A 301 -5.57 -5.32 -8.03
C PHE A 301 -6.26 -5.38 -6.66
N PRO A 302 -6.17 -6.52 -5.96
CA PRO A 302 -6.69 -6.60 -4.60
C PRO A 302 -5.83 -5.80 -3.63
N GLY A 303 -6.46 -5.23 -2.62
CA GLY A 303 -5.78 -4.54 -1.52
C GLY A 303 -5.21 -5.55 -0.52
N VAL A 304 -3.98 -5.96 -0.74
CA VAL A 304 -3.23 -6.85 0.15
C VAL A 304 -2.50 -6.01 1.19
N ARG A 305 -2.74 -6.30 2.46
CA ARG A 305 -2.20 -5.50 3.58
C ARG A 305 -0.91 -6.05 4.14
N GLU A 306 -0.72 -7.36 4.05
CA GLU A 306 0.40 -8.07 4.66
C GLU A 306 0.71 -9.36 3.91
N THR A 307 2.00 -9.66 3.71
CA THR A 307 2.51 -10.89 3.12
C THR A 307 3.87 -11.24 3.73
N ARG A 308 4.84 -11.62 2.89
CA ARG A 308 6.23 -11.81 3.30
C ARG A 308 6.88 -10.50 3.73
N LYS A 309 7.76 -10.61 4.69
CA LYS A 309 8.63 -9.55 5.21
C LYS A 309 10.08 -10.03 5.16
N ILE A 310 11.01 -9.11 4.95
CA ILE A 310 12.44 -9.43 5.00
C ILE A 310 12.87 -9.75 6.45
N VAL A 311 14.01 -10.41 6.59
CA VAL A 311 14.77 -10.43 7.84
C VAL A 311 15.78 -9.29 7.75
N GLY A 312 15.51 -8.22 8.50
CA GLY A 312 16.31 -7.00 8.52
C GLY A 312 17.44 -7.04 9.55
N LYS A 313 18.38 -6.08 9.46
CA LYS A 313 19.40 -5.87 10.52
C LYS A 313 18.77 -5.45 11.85
N CYS A 314 17.57 -4.89 11.82
CA CYS A 314 16.76 -4.52 12.97
C CYS A 314 15.31 -4.89 12.68
N ARG A 315 14.57 -5.29 13.71
CA ARG A 315 13.12 -5.54 13.62
C ARG A 315 12.37 -4.45 14.33
N LEU A 316 11.41 -3.82 13.64
CA LEU A 316 10.48 -2.89 14.28
C LEU A 316 9.50 -3.68 15.14
N THR A 317 9.51 -3.42 16.45
CA THR A 317 8.63 -4.09 17.41
C THR A 317 7.54 -3.17 17.93
N GLU A 318 6.47 -3.76 18.48
CA GLU A 318 5.40 -2.99 19.14
C GLU A 318 5.95 -2.26 20.37
N GLU A 319 6.89 -2.85 21.09
CA GLU A 319 7.54 -2.24 22.25
C GLU A 319 8.33 -0.98 21.86
N MET A 320 9.09 -1.00 20.76
CA MET A 320 9.79 0.19 20.25
C MET A 320 8.82 1.33 19.93
N LEU A 321 7.68 1.02 19.34
CA LEU A 321 6.66 2.01 19.01
C LEU A 321 5.97 2.57 20.25
N LEU A 322 5.69 1.75 21.24
CA LEU A 322 4.99 2.14 22.47
C LEU A 322 5.90 2.83 23.47
N SER A 323 7.18 2.51 23.50
CA SER A 323 8.17 3.21 24.34
C SER A 323 8.53 4.59 23.81
N GLY A 324 8.31 4.85 22.51
CA GLY A 324 8.77 6.07 21.86
C GLY A 324 10.29 6.16 21.73
N ALA A 325 10.99 5.03 21.81
CA ALA A 325 12.45 4.97 21.68
C ALA A 325 12.89 5.54 20.32
N THR A 326 13.88 6.42 20.35
CA THR A 326 14.46 7.03 19.13
C THR A 326 15.58 6.13 18.61
N PRO A 327 15.43 5.57 17.38
CA PRO A 327 16.50 4.80 16.77
C PRO A 327 17.68 5.67 16.36
N GLU A 328 18.87 5.09 16.28
CA GLU A 328 20.09 5.79 15.86
C GLU A 328 19.95 6.42 14.48
N LYS A 329 19.35 5.68 13.53
CA LYS A 329 19.07 6.16 12.17
C LYS A 329 17.59 5.97 11.87
N ILE A 330 16.88 7.06 11.63
CA ILE A 330 15.46 7.07 11.27
C ILE A 330 15.33 7.09 9.75
N ALA A 331 14.67 6.09 9.18
CA ALA A 331 14.34 6.05 7.77
C ALA A 331 13.09 6.88 7.44
N ALA A 332 12.05 6.79 8.28
CA ALA A 332 10.79 7.49 8.06
C ALA A 332 10.02 7.69 9.37
N LEU A 333 9.06 8.61 9.33
CA LEU A 333 8.11 8.88 10.40
C LEU A 333 6.69 8.50 9.96
N SER A 334 5.85 8.08 10.91
CA SER A 334 4.42 7.90 10.68
C SER A 334 3.59 8.45 11.83
N SER A 335 2.52 9.17 11.50
CA SER A 335 1.50 9.63 12.46
C SER A 335 0.30 8.67 12.53
N TYR A 336 0.34 7.54 11.80
CA TYR A 336 -0.77 6.62 11.74
C TYR A 336 -0.80 5.69 12.96
N HIS A 337 -1.97 5.24 13.32
CA HIS A 337 -2.21 4.39 14.49
C HIS A 337 -2.09 2.90 14.14
N PHE A 338 -2.15 2.04 15.16
CA PHE A 338 -2.25 0.60 14.97
C PHE A 338 -3.55 0.28 14.21
N ASP A 339 -3.42 -0.29 13.02
CA ASP A 339 -4.55 -0.59 12.11
C ASP A 339 -4.23 -1.80 11.22
N LEU A 340 -3.87 -2.91 11.85
CA LEU A 340 -3.68 -4.17 11.16
C LEU A 340 -4.66 -5.19 11.74
N GLY A 341 -5.91 -5.11 11.29
CA GLY A 341 -6.98 -6.00 11.73
C GLY A 341 -6.76 -7.42 11.22
N ARG A 342 -6.07 -8.27 12.00
CA ARG A 342 -6.00 -9.69 11.70
C ARG A 342 -7.26 -10.38 12.15
N PRO A 343 -7.80 -11.32 11.34
CA PRO A 343 -8.97 -12.09 11.73
C PRO A 343 -8.60 -13.08 12.85
N GLU A 344 -9.51 -13.25 13.79
CA GLU A 344 -9.40 -14.26 14.84
C GLU A 344 -10.12 -15.54 14.38
N ARG A 345 -9.39 -16.66 14.43
CA ARG A 345 -9.98 -17.96 14.15
C ARG A 345 -10.80 -18.41 15.37
N GLN A 346 -12.07 -18.69 15.13
CA GLN A 346 -12.99 -19.19 16.15
C GLN A 346 -12.87 -20.71 16.34
N THR A 347 -13.44 -21.22 17.42
CA THR A 347 -13.43 -22.65 17.77
C THR A 347 -14.14 -23.52 16.73
N ASP A 348 -15.14 -22.98 16.01
CA ASP A 348 -15.86 -23.64 14.93
C ASP A 348 -15.13 -23.56 13.56
N GLY A 349 -13.91 -22.99 13.55
CA GLY A 349 -13.10 -22.80 12.35
C GLY A 349 -13.43 -21.58 11.52
N SER A 350 -14.49 -20.84 11.85
CA SER A 350 -14.82 -19.56 11.20
C SER A 350 -13.82 -18.47 11.59
N PHE A 351 -13.84 -17.35 10.85
CA PHE A 351 -13.02 -16.19 11.15
C PHE A 351 -13.91 -15.02 11.55
N LEU A 352 -13.59 -14.38 12.66
CA LEU A 352 -14.17 -13.12 13.08
C LEU A 352 -13.20 -11.99 12.75
N CYS A 353 -13.60 -11.11 11.86
CA CYS A 353 -12.97 -9.82 11.70
C CYS A 353 -13.66 -8.82 12.63
N GLU A 354 -13.50 -8.99 13.93
CA GLU A 354 -13.69 -7.80 14.72
C GLU A 354 -12.61 -6.84 14.25
N GLN A 355 -13.07 -5.69 13.72
CA GLN A 355 -12.09 -4.59 13.68
C GLN A 355 -11.57 -4.49 15.11
N PRO A 356 -10.26 -4.49 15.30
CA PRO A 356 -9.71 -4.38 16.62
C PRO A 356 -10.49 -3.24 17.27
N LYS A 357 -11.11 -3.47 18.40
CA LYS A 357 -11.46 -2.37 19.32
C LYS A 357 -10.26 -1.51 19.18
N ARG A 358 -10.37 -0.38 18.43
CA ARG A 358 -9.25 0.49 18.01
C ARG A 358 -8.14 0.25 18.99
N ASP A 359 -7.04 -0.37 18.58
CA ASP A 359 -6.02 -0.74 19.55
C ASP A 359 -5.81 0.53 20.37
N LYS A 360 -6.32 0.55 21.59
CA LYS A 360 -6.41 1.77 22.39
C LYS A 360 -5.04 2.23 22.82
N ARG A 361 -4.02 1.43 22.47
CA ARG A 361 -2.63 1.80 22.66
C ARG A 361 -2.33 2.93 21.68
N GLU A 362 -2.26 4.14 22.22
CA GLU A 362 -1.83 5.30 21.48
C GLU A 362 -0.31 5.32 21.40
N LEU A 363 0.19 5.68 20.23
CA LEU A 363 1.61 5.97 20.10
C LEU A 363 1.93 7.22 20.92
N PRO A 364 3.01 7.23 21.74
CA PRO A 364 3.39 8.39 22.55
C PRO A 364 3.80 9.59 21.70
N GLY A 365 3.95 9.40 20.40
CA GLY A 365 4.33 10.41 19.43
C GLY A 365 4.07 9.96 18.00
N MET A 366 5.08 10.07 17.16
CA MET A 366 5.10 9.50 15.82
C MET A 366 5.84 8.15 15.86
N ALA A 367 5.40 7.19 15.06
CA ALA A 367 6.18 5.98 14.83
C ALA A 367 7.48 6.37 14.10
N MET A 368 8.62 6.01 14.68
CA MET A 368 9.96 6.20 14.09
C MET A 368 10.42 4.86 13.54
N ILE A 369 10.67 4.81 12.23
CA ILE A 369 11.06 3.58 11.54
C ILE A 369 12.59 3.54 11.44
N PRO A 370 13.25 2.54 12.09
CA PRO A 370 14.70 2.41 12.00
C PRO A 370 15.16 2.06 10.58
N LEU A 371 16.28 2.63 10.14
CA LEU A 371 16.86 2.28 8.82
C LEU A 371 17.21 0.79 8.72
N GLY A 372 17.69 0.19 9.80
CA GLY A 372 18.01 -1.24 9.83
C GLY A 372 16.84 -2.19 9.53
N CYS A 373 15.58 -1.72 9.67
CA CYS A 373 14.40 -2.50 9.28
C CYS A 373 14.25 -2.64 7.75
N LEU A 374 14.95 -1.79 6.99
CA LEU A 374 14.95 -1.79 5.53
C LEU A 374 16.15 -2.55 4.94
N GLU A 375 17.22 -2.72 5.72
CA GLU A 375 18.43 -3.40 5.30
C GLU A 375 18.27 -4.92 5.43
N VAL A 376 18.37 -5.68 4.34
CA VAL A 376 18.35 -7.15 4.40
C VAL A 376 19.62 -7.65 5.11
N ALA A 377 19.48 -8.36 6.23
CA ALA A 377 20.58 -8.66 7.15
C ALA A 377 21.78 -9.34 6.50
N GLU A 378 21.53 -10.29 5.60
CA GLU A 378 22.59 -11.09 4.95
C GLU A 378 23.06 -10.50 3.60
N ALA A 379 22.42 -9.43 3.12
CA ALA A 379 22.70 -8.89 1.80
C ALA A 379 23.65 -7.68 1.85
N ALA A 380 24.62 -7.66 0.95
CA ALA A 380 25.57 -6.54 0.84
C ALA A 380 25.08 -5.42 -0.08
N ASN A 381 24.08 -5.66 -0.93
CA ASN A 381 23.58 -4.69 -1.92
C ASN A 381 22.06 -4.77 -2.13
N LEU A 382 21.31 -5.10 -1.08
CA LEU A 382 19.87 -5.19 -1.13
C LEU A 382 19.23 -4.49 0.09
N MET A 383 18.30 -3.62 -0.18
CA MET A 383 17.37 -3.08 0.80
C MET A 383 15.93 -3.39 0.38
N ALA A 384 15.00 -3.30 1.32
CA ALA A 384 13.57 -3.37 1.04
C ALA A 384 12.85 -2.16 1.63
N ALA A 385 11.81 -1.67 0.96
CA ALA A 385 11.01 -0.56 1.46
C ALA A 385 9.52 -0.77 1.21
N GLY A 386 8.70 -0.24 2.12
CA GLY A 386 7.26 -0.41 2.07
C GLY A 386 6.77 -1.47 3.05
N ARG A 387 5.69 -2.19 2.74
CA ARG A 387 5.06 -3.13 3.67
C ARG A 387 5.84 -4.45 3.89
N CYS A 388 6.91 -4.68 3.14
CA CYS A 388 7.76 -5.87 3.27
C CYS A 388 9.01 -5.66 4.15
N ILE A 389 9.14 -4.54 4.85
CA ILE A 389 10.22 -4.31 5.82
C ILE A 389 10.13 -5.28 7.01
N ASP A 390 11.19 -5.39 7.80
CA ASP A 390 11.17 -6.20 9.03
C ASP A 390 10.38 -5.49 10.14
N ALA A 391 9.10 -5.84 10.27
CA ALA A 391 8.21 -5.33 11.31
C ALA A 391 7.32 -6.45 11.83
N GLU A 392 7.31 -6.66 13.14
CA GLU A 392 6.54 -7.71 13.77
C GLU A 392 5.07 -7.31 13.99
N GLY A 393 4.22 -8.30 14.11
CA GLY A 393 2.88 -8.19 14.67
C GLY A 393 2.11 -6.95 14.19
N GLN A 394 1.56 -6.22 15.16
CA GLN A 394 0.81 -4.97 14.92
C GLN A 394 1.72 -3.78 14.58
N ALA A 395 3.05 -3.87 14.80
CA ALA A 395 3.98 -2.80 14.47
C ALA A 395 3.98 -2.43 12.99
N LEU A 396 3.61 -3.37 12.10
CA LEU A 396 3.45 -3.09 10.68
C LEU A 396 2.27 -2.13 10.41
N GLY A 397 1.22 -2.14 11.22
CA GLY A 397 0.01 -1.34 11.03
C GLY A 397 0.27 0.15 10.81
N PRO A 398 0.95 0.85 11.73
CA PRO A 398 1.25 2.27 11.62
C PRO A 398 2.14 2.63 10.43
N VAL A 399 2.98 1.71 9.94
CA VAL A 399 4.08 2.05 9.03
C VAL A 399 3.86 1.59 7.58
N ARG A 400 2.88 0.71 7.31
CA ARG A 400 2.59 0.17 5.96
C ARG A 400 1.77 1.10 5.07
N VAL A 401 1.23 2.20 5.61
CA VAL A 401 0.42 3.14 4.83
C VAL A 401 1.29 3.96 3.88
N MET A 402 0.69 4.53 2.84
CA MET A 402 1.43 5.01 1.66
C MET A 402 2.47 6.09 1.94
N ALA A 403 2.17 7.07 2.80
CA ALA A 403 3.09 8.18 3.06
C ALA A 403 4.40 7.72 3.73
N PRO A 404 4.41 6.97 4.85
CA PRO A 404 5.66 6.43 5.38
C PRO A 404 6.33 5.44 4.44
N CYS A 405 5.57 4.67 3.62
CA CYS A 405 6.19 3.82 2.60
C CYS A 405 7.01 4.62 1.58
N MET A 406 6.50 5.76 1.12
CA MET A 406 7.24 6.66 0.21
C MET A 406 8.51 7.21 0.88
N ALA A 407 8.43 7.62 2.13
CA ALA A 407 9.58 8.11 2.89
C ALA A 407 10.62 7.02 3.17
N MET A 408 10.19 5.79 3.48
CA MET A 408 11.09 4.64 3.58
C MET A 408 11.84 4.37 2.28
N GLY A 409 11.12 4.43 1.15
CA GLY A 409 11.74 4.33 -0.16
C GLY A 409 12.78 5.41 -0.39
N GLU A 410 12.46 6.67 -0.08
CA GLU A 410 13.41 7.77 -0.19
C GLU A 410 14.68 7.53 0.62
N ALA A 411 14.56 7.04 1.86
CA ALA A 411 15.71 6.69 2.69
C ALA A 411 16.53 5.55 2.08
N ALA A 412 15.89 4.49 1.58
CA ALA A 412 16.56 3.37 0.93
C ALA A 412 17.30 3.81 -0.36
N GLY A 413 16.69 4.69 -1.17
CA GLY A 413 17.31 5.22 -2.38
C GLY A 413 18.57 6.05 -2.10
N ARG A 414 18.49 6.93 -1.11
CA ARG A 414 19.68 7.70 -0.67
C ARG A 414 20.79 6.81 -0.14
N GLU A 415 20.47 5.82 0.67
CA GLU A 415 21.45 4.91 1.23
C GLU A 415 22.11 4.04 0.15
N ALA A 416 21.34 3.54 -0.82
CA ALA A 416 21.85 2.81 -1.97
C ALA A 416 22.88 3.64 -2.77
N ALA A 417 22.57 4.90 -3.07
CA ALA A 417 23.48 5.80 -3.77
C ALA A 417 24.75 6.08 -2.96
N ARG A 418 24.65 6.30 -1.65
CA ARG A 418 25.81 6.48 -0.76
C ARG A 418 26.72 5.28 -0.72
N CYS A 419 26.17 4.07 -0.64
CA CYS A 419 26.95 2.84 -0.68
C CYS A 419 27.74 2.70 -1.98
N LEU A 420 27.20 3.18 -3.10
CA LEU A 420 27.88 3.14 -4.40
C LEU A 420 29.01 4.17 -4.49
N ILE A 421 28.85 5.35 -3.91
CA ILE A 421 29.91 6.39 -3.86
C ILE A 421 31.07 5.91 -2.98
N ALA A 422 30.77 5.38 -1.79
CA ALA A 422 31.79 4.86 -0.88
C ALA A 422 32.63 3.71 -1.46
N ASN A 423 32.07 2.93 -2.39
CA ASN A 423 32.77 1.85 -3.08
C ASN A 423 33.53 2.31 -4.33
N ARG A 424 33.45 3.58 -4.72
CA ARG A 424 34.23 4.19 -5.81
C ARG A 424 35.51 4.88 -5.31
N SER A 425 35.57 5.20 -4.01
CA SER A 425 36.70 5.78 -3.30
C SER A 425 37.58 4.69 -2.68
#